data_0f4196d9893a100a348d6884ff9c1beb
#
_entry.id   0f4196d9893a100a348d6884ff9c1beb
#
_cell.length_a   1.000
_cell.length_b   1.000
_cell.length_c   1.000
_cell.angle_alpha   90.00
_cell.angle_beta   90.00
_cell.angle_gamma   90.00
#
_symmetry.space_group_name_H-M   'P 1'
#
loop_
_entity.id
_entity.type
_entity.pdbx_description
1 polymer ?
#
loop_
_entity_poly.entity_id
_entity_poly.type
_entity_poly.pdbx_seq_one_letter_code
_entity_poly.pdbx_strand_id
1 'polypeptide(L)'
;MLKNALSTILLSITAAWTVSADDWHRWRGPQLNGVSSEAGWLTQWPDGEPTVSWKASVGTGFSTVAVSKGRLYTMGNEDDVETVFCLDADKGEVIWRHEYPCALDPKYFEGGPTSTPTIDGDAVYTLSRRGHLFCFDATSGEIRWSKNVQEDTAAAIPSWGFSGAPLVHEELLVINVGDSG
;
A
#
# COMPACT_ATOMS: atom_id res chain seq x y z
N MET A 1 -72.66 8.94 6.83
CA MET A 1 -71.74 9.11 5.75
C MET A 1 -70.35 9.25 6.39
N LEU A 2 -69.58 8.15 6.47
CA LEU A 2 -68.18 8.17 6.98
C LEU A 2 -67.25 8.38 5.80
N LYS A 3 -66.47 9.46 5.83
CA LYS A 3 -65.40 9.72 4.86
C LYS A 3 -64.12 9.08 5.40
N ASN A 4 -63.69 8.01 4.77
CA ASN A 4 -62.38 7.41 5.03
C ASN A 4 -61.29 8.26 4.36
N ALA A 5 -60.45 8.88 5.18
CA ALA A 5 -59.22 9.53 4.70
C ALA A 5 -58.09 8.48 4.67
N LEU A 6 -57.67 8.06 3.48
CA LEU A 6 -56.44 7.29 3.31
C LEU A 6 -55.25 8.24 3.45
N SER A 7 -54.50 8.10 4.53
CA SER A 7 -53.18 8.77 4.68
C SER A 7 -52.13 7.94 3.96
N THR A 8 -51.64 8.46 2.84
CA THR A 8 -50.49 7.89 2.10
C THR A 8 -49.22 8.32 2.78
N ILE A 9 -48.53 7.42 3.47
CA ILE A 9 -47.19 7.66 4.02
C ILE A 9 -46.19 7.49 2.90
N LEU A 10 -45.61 8.61 2.45
CA LEU A 10 -44.48 8.61 1.50
C LEU A 10 -43.19 8.26 2.28
N LEU A 11 -42.74 7.02 2.10
CA LEU A 11 -41.46 6.58 2.66
C LEU A 11 -40.32 7.11 1.75
N SER A 12 -39.66 8.19 2.16
CA SER A 12 -38.47 8.72 1.46
C SER A 12 -37.28 7.82 1.77
N ILE A 13 -36.89 7.00 0.80
CA ILE A 13 -35.65 6.23 0.87
C ILE A 13 -34.51 7.20 0.52
N THR A 14 -33.81 7.72 1.52
CA THR A 14 -32.51 8.40 1.31
C THR A 14 -31.48 7.36 0.99
N ALA A 15 -31.08 7.22 -0.27
CA ALA A 15 -29.92 6.45 -0.65
C ALA A 15 -28.68 7.15 -0.07
N ALA A 16 -28.08 6.57 0.95
CA ALA A 16 -26.77 6.96 1.41
C ALA A 16 -25.74 6.56 0.33
N TRP A 17 -25.22 7.51 -0.39
CA TRP A 17 -24.10 7.29 -1.31
C TRP A 17 -22.88 7.09 -0.42
N THR A 18 -22.39 5.88 -0.31
CA THR A 18 -21.09 5.62 0.28
C THR A 18 -20.05 6.13 -0.73
N VAL A 19 -19.42 7.27 -0.43
CA VAL A 19 -18.22 7.69 -1.13
C VAL A 19 -17.13 6.74 -0.65
N SER A 20 -16.73 5.80 -1.50
CA SER A 20 -15.53 5.00 -1.29
C SER A 20 -14.37 5.74 -1.91
N ALA A 21 -13.29 5.92 -1.15
CA ALA A 21 -12.05 6.45 -1.70
C ALA A 21 -11.52 5.51 -2.79
N ASP A 22 -10.93 6.10 -3.83
CA ASP A 22 -10.33 5.33 -4.92
C ASP A 22 -9.11 4.54 -4.43
N ASP A 23 -8.92 3.33 -4.96
CA ASP A 23 -7.72 2.54 -4.69
C ASP A 23 -6.45 3.25 -5.20
N TRP A 24 -5.41 3.27 -4.37
CA TRP A 24 -4.07 3.75 -4.70
C TRP A 24 -3.08 2.59 -4.66
N HIS A 25 -3.26 1.63 -5.57
CA HIS A 25 -2.72 0.28 -5.47
C HIS A 25 -1.24 0.14 -5.87
N ARG A 26 -0.54 1.25 -6.20
CA ARG A 26 0.89 1.24 -6.60
C ARG A 26 1.52 2.61 -6.47
N TRP A 27 2.85 2.66 -6.61
CA TRP A 27 3.60 3.91 -6.72
C TRP A 27 3.01 4.85 -7.78
N ARG A 28 2.77 6.10 -7.41
CA ARG A 28 2.15 7.15 -8.21
C ARG A 28 0.69 6.87 -8.65
N GLY A 29 0.02 5.93 -8.02
CA GLY A 29 -1.41 5.67 -8.18
C GLY A 29 -1.78 4.92 -9.48
N PRO A 30 -3.08 4.78 -9.73
CA PRO A 30 -3.59 3.96 -10.84
C PRO A 30 -3.08 4.39 -12.22
N GLN A 31 -2.95 5.71 -12.46
CA GLN A 31 -2.50 6.27 -13.73
C GLN A 31 -0.98 6.50 -13.80
N LEU A 32 -0.20 6.13 -12.77
CA LEU A 32 1.26 6.34 -12.67
C LEU A 32 1.70 7.81 -12.80
N ASN A 33 0.80 8.75 -12.60
CA ASN A 33 1.05 10.20 -12.73
C ASN A 33 1.16 10.94 -11.39
N GLY A 34 0.81 10.29 -10.26
CA GLY A 34 0.82 10.88 -8.93
C GLY A 34 -0.35 11.83 -8.67
N VAL A 35 -1.40 11.77 -9.47
CA VAL A 35 -2.59 12.64 -9.37
C VAL A 35 -3.80 11.81 -8.99
N SER A 36 -4.48 12.18 -7.90
CA SER A 36 -5.78 11.62 -7.52
C SER A 36 -6.90 12.28 -8.32
N SER A 37 -7.88 11.48 -8.74
CA SER A 37 -9.12 11.95 -9.35
C SER A 37 -10.18 12.36 -8.33
N GLU A 38 -9.94 12.10 -7.05
CA GLU A 38 -10.88 12.45 -5.99
C GLU A 38 -11.05 13.95 -5.87
N ALA A 39 -12.25 14.36 -5.46
CA ALA A 39 -12.63 15.77 -5.30
C ALA A 39 -13.30 15.96 -3.92
N GLY A 40 -13.52 17.22 -3.56
CA GLY A 40 -14.18 17.55 -2.29
C GLY A 40 -13.24 17.59 -1.08
N TRP A 41 -11.92 17.68 -1.32
CA TRP A 41 -10.92 17.85 -0.27
C TRP A 41 -11.20 19.07 0.59
N LEU A 42 -11.03 18.94 1.90
CA LEU A 42 -11.00 20.07 2.79
C LEU A 42 -9.72 20.87 2.53
N THR A 43 -9.86 22.13 2.13
CA THR A 43 -8.74 23.07 1.95
C THR A 43 -8.38 23.80 3.24
N GLN A 44 -9.25 23.74 4.25
CA GLN A 44 -9.07 24.30 5.59
C GLN A 44 -9.62 23.31 6.62
N TRP A 45 -8.89 23.13 7.69
CA TRP A 45 -9.30 22.30 8.81
C TRP A 45 -10.03 23.15 9.83
N PRO A 46 -11.24 22.77 10.31
CA PRO A 46 -12.03 23.60 11.26
C PRO A 46 -11.26 24.00 12.52
N ASP A 47 -10.43 23.09 13.04
CA ASP A 47 -9.64 23.30 14.25
C ASP A 47 -8.16 23.63 13.96
N GLY A 48 -7.81 23.97 12.71
CA GLY A 48 -6.46 24.29 12.28
C GLY A 48 -5.58 23.08 11.96
N GLU A 49 -5.97 21.87 12.35
CA GLU A 49 -5.26 20.61 12.12
C GLU A 49 -6.20 19.49 11.65
N PRO A 50 -5.70 18.53 10.82
CA PRO A 50 -6.50 17.35 10.46
C PRO A 50 -6.71 16.44 11.68
N THR A 51 -7.89 15.88 11.79
CA THR A 51 -8.16 14.85 12.79
C THR A 51 -7.39 13.58 12.46
N VAL A 52 -6.58 13.09 13.40
CA VAL A 52 -5.88 11.81 13.27
C VAL A 52 -6.83 10.69 13.71
N SER A 53 -7.24 9.83 12.77
CA SER A 53 -8.13 8.69 13.05
C SER A 53 -7.39 7.57 13.77
N TRP A 54 -6.18 7.25 13.32
CA TRP A 54 -5.33 6.21 13.93
C TRP A 54 -3.86 6.42 13.60
N LYS A 55 -2.98 5.71 14.30
CA LYS A 55 -1.54 5.63 14.07
C LYS A 55 -1.08 4.19 14.20
N ALA A 56 -0.17 3.75 13.35
CA ALA A 56 0.50 2.47 13.44
C ALA A 56 2.02 2.67 13.36
N SER A 57 2.79 1.90 14.16
CA SER A 57 4.24 1.85 14.03
C SER A 57 4.59 0.76 13.03
N VAL A 58 5.44 1.12 12.05
CA VAL A 58 5.90 0.19 11.00
C VAL A 58 7.43 0.08 10.96
N GLY A 59 8.13 0.69 11.93
CA GLY A 59 9.59 0.74 11.96
C GLY A 59 10.16 1.81 11.05
N THR A 60 11.45 1.69 10.74
CA THR A 60 12.21 2.63 9.91
C THR A 60 12.09 2.25 8.43
N GLY A 61 11.90 3.26 7.56
CA GLY A 61 11.85 3.06 6.12
C GLY A 61 11.25 4.24 5.38
N PHE A 62 11.33 4.18 4.06
CA PHE A 62 10.82 5.20 3.14
C PHE A 62 9.83 4.60 2.12
N SER A 63 9.37 3.39 2.40
CA SER A 63 8.26 2.79 1.65
C SER A 63 7.02 3.67 1.78
N THR A 64 6.41 4.04 0.68
CA THR A 64 5.10 4.68 0.75
C THR A 64 4.01 3.63 0.95
N VAL A 65 2.80 4.09 1.20
CA VAL A 65 1.64 3.21 1.33
C VAL A 65 1.00 2.96 -0.02
N ALA A 66 0.49 1.74 -0.22
CA ALA A 66 -0.44 1.42 -1.29
C ALA A 66 -1.76 0.95 -0.66
N VAL A 67 -2.88 1.36 -1.24
CA VAL A 67 -4.22 1.07 -0.71
C VAL A 67 -5.05 0.36 -1.76
N SER A 68 -5.68 -0.73 -1.39
CA SER A 68 -6.63 -1.44 -2.24
C SER A 68 -7.66 -2.20 -1.40
N LYS A 69 -8.91 -2.08 -1.78
CA LYS A 69 -10.06 -2.80 -1.17
C LYS A 69 -10.10 -2.67 0.36
N GLY A 70 -9.90 -1.45 0.88
CA GLY A 70 -9.93 -1.16 2.31
C GLY A 70 -8.74 -1.68 3.11
N ARG A 71 -7.64 -2.04 2.43
CA ARG A 71 -6.39 -2.50 3.03
C ARG A 71 -5.25 -1.59 2.63
N LEU A 72 -4.36 -1.34 3.57
CA LEU A 72 -3.16 -0.56 3.40
C LEU A 72 -1.94 -1.47 3.48
N TYR A 73 -1.04 -1.34 2.51
CA TYR A 73 0.19 -2.12 2.43
C TYR A 73 1.40 -1.17 2.50
N THR A 74 2.37 -1.53 3.33
CA THR A 74 3.63 -0.79 3.47
C THR A 74 4.73 -1.71 3.98
N MET A 75 5.96 -1.19 4.05
CA MET A 75 7.12 -1.91 4.56
C MET A 75 7.89 -1.05 5.54
N GLY A 76 8.54 -1.68 6.51
CA GLY A 76 9.42 -1.04 7.46
C GLY A 76 10.48 -2.01 7.98
N ASN A 77 11.46 -1.51 8.72
CA ASN A 77 12.54 -2.30 9.29
C ASN A 77 12.75 -1.94 10.74
N GLU A 78 12.93 -2.95 11.57
CA GLU A 78 13.31 -2.81 12.97
C GLU A 78 14.35 -3.90 13.30
N ASP A 79 15.47 -3.53 13.83
CA ASP A 79 16.55 -4.44 14.27
C ASP A 79 17.03 -5.40 13.17
N ASP A 80 17.25 -4.89 11.95
CA ASP A 80 17.65 -5.68 10.78
C ASP A 80 16.62 -6.74 10.33
N VAL A 81 15.37 -6.59 10.74
CA VAL A 81 14.22 -7.36 10.26
C VAL A 81 13.30 -6.45 9.46
N GLU A 82 13.16 -6.74 8.17
CA GLU A 82 12.21 -6.03 7.32
C GLU A 82 10.85 -6.72 7.39
N THR A 83 9.81 -5.91 7.53
CA THR A 83 8.44 -6.38 7.68
C THR A 83 7.57 -5.78 6.59
N VAL A 84 6.84 -6.64 5.89
CA VAL A 84 5.73 -6.25 5.03
C VAL A 84 4.46 -6.27 5.87
N PHE A 85 3.71 -5.17 5.85
CA PHE A 85 2.47 -5.01 6.60
C PHE A 85 1.28 -4.92 5.67
N CYS A 86 0.19 -5.59 6.05
CA CYS A 86 -1.16 -5.32 5.58
C CYS A 86 -1.98 -4.85 6.78
N LEU A 87 -2.50 -3.65 6.70
CA LEU A 87 -3.30 -3.02 7.75
C LEU A 87 -4.74 -2.79 7.25
N ASP A 88 -5.69 -2.81 8.17
CA ASP A 88 -7.03 -2.26 7.92
C ASP A 88 -6.92 -0.75 7.69
N ALA A 89 -7.40 -0.26 6.55
CA ALA A 89 -7.23 1.15 6.18
C ALA A 89 -8.04 2.10 7.06
N ASP A 90 -9.13 1.64 7.67
CA ASP A 90 -9.99 2.47 8.52
C ASP A 90 -9.51 2.50 9.98
N LYS A 91 -8.84 1.43 10.46
CA LYS A 91 -8.50 1.25 11.86
C LYS A 91 -7.00 1.25 12.15
N GLY A 92 -6.14 0.99 11.14
CA GLY A 92 -4.71 0.80 11.31
C GLY A 92 -4.31 -0.50 12.01
N GLU A 93 -5.24 -1.43 12.20
CA GLU A 93 -4.97 -2.73 12.80
C GLU A 93 -4.26 -3.66 11.80
N VAL A 94 -3.30 -4.44 12.31
CA VAL A 94 -2.58 -5.42 11.47
C VAL A 94 -3.53 -6.56 11.10
N ILE A 95 -3.76 -6.74 9.80
CA ILE A 95 -4.49 -7.90 9.25
C ILE A 95 -3.53 -9.08 9.10
N TRP A 96 -2.38 -8.83 8.47
CA TRP A 96 -1.27 -9.78 8.38
C TRP A 96 0.07 -9.04 8.26
N ARG A 97 1.16 -9.72 8.60
CA ARG A 97 2.51 -9.25 8.38
C ARG A 97 3.43 -10.40 8.02
N HIS A 98 4.51 -10.08 7.30
CA HIS A 98 5.56 -11.03 6.95
C HIS A 98 6.91 -10.41 7.28
N GLU A 99 7.71 -11.11 8.07
CA GLU A 99 9.01 -10.68 8.58
C GLU A 99 10.13 -11.52 7.96
N TYR A 100 11.23 -10.88 7.60
CA TYR A 100 12.43 -11.56 7.08
C TYR A 100 13.69 -10.77 7.42
N PRO A 101 14.86 -11.46 7.59
CA PRO A 101 16.14 -10.80 7.83
C PRO A 101 16.51 -9.90 6.65
N CYS A 102 16.73 -8.62 6.91
CA CYS A 102 17.21 -7.66 5.94
C CYS A 102 17.86 -6.49 6.67
N ALA A 103 19.15 -6.28 6.45
CA ALA A 103 19.88 -5.22 7.12
C ALA A 103 19.25 -3.85 6.88
N LEU A 104 19.16 -3.03 7.92
CA LEU A 104 18.68 -1.65 7.87
C LEU A 104 19.56 -0.79 6.95
N ASP A 105 20.89 -1.03 7.00
CA ASP A 105 21.90 -0.44 6.11
C ASP A 105 21.82 1.10 6.02
N PRO A 106 21.92 1.83 7.14
CA PRO A 106 21.92 3.28 7.15
C PRO A 106 23.22 3.81 6.55
N LYS A 107 23.13 4.78 5.60
CA LYS A 107 24.30 5.45 4.99
C LYS A 107 24.19 6.96 5.07
N TYR A 108 23.36 7.53 4.20
CA TYR A 108 23.10 8.98 4.11
C TYR A 108 21.72 9.33 4.68
N PHE A 109 20.97 8.34 5.10
CA PHE A 109 19.65 8.39 5.71
C PHE A 109 19.50 7.18 6.64
N GLU A 110 18.37 7.03 7.32
CA GLU A 110 18.14 6.05 8.39
C GLU A 110 18.16 4.60 7.90
N GLY A 111 18.06 4.36 6.60
CA GLY A 111 18.02 3.03 6.02
C GLY A 111 16.61 2.47 5.86
N GLY A 112 16.50 1.15 5.72
CA GLY A 112 15.24 0.43 5.56
C GLY A 112 14.68 0.44 4.14
N PRO A 113 13.47 -0.14 3.92
CA PRO A 113 12.85 -0.28 2.61
C PRO A 113 12.49 1.08 2.00
N THR A 114 12.69 1.21 0.69
CA THR A 114 12.40 2.41 -0.09
C THR A 114 11.42 2.14 -1.22
N SER A 115 11.19 0.88 -1.55
CA SER A 115 10.22 0.46 -2.56
C SER A 115 8.79 0.50 -2.02
N THR A 116 7.84 0.82 -2.86
CA THR A 116 6.40 0.80 -2.53
C THR A 116 5.80 -0.54 -2.95
N PRO A 117 5.00 -1.19 -2.11
CA PRO A 117 4.22 -2.36 -2.52
C PRO A 117 3.33 -2.05 -3.73
N THR A 118 3.16 -3.03 -4.61
CA THR A 118 2.23 -2.96 -5.73
C THR A 118 1.20 -4.07 -5.61
N ILE A 119 -0.07 -3.69 -5.70
CA ILE A 119 -1.19 -4.62 -5.65
C ILE A 119 -1.76 -4.77 -7.05
N ASP A 120 -1.96 -6.02 -7.47
CA ASP A 120 -2.67 -6.36 -8.71
C ASP A 120 -3.65 -7.50 -8.44
N GLY A 121 -4.93 -7.19 -8.55
CA GLY A 121 -6.01 -8.13 -8.26
C GLY A 121 -6.02 -8.64 -6.82
N ASP A 122 -5.51 -9.83 -6.61
CA ASP A 122 -5.38 -10.54 -5.33
C ASP A 122 -3.91 -10.81 -4.93
N ALA A 123 -2.97 -10.22 -5.65
CA ALA A 123 -1.55 -10.35 -5.40
C ALA A 123 -0.94 -9.04 -4.88
N VAL A 124 0.03 -9.15 -3.96
CA VAL A 124 0.86 -8.06 -3.48
C VAL A 124 2.32 -8.37 -3.80
N TYR A 125 2.97 -7.44 -4.48
CA TYR A 125 4.39 -7.54 -4.83
C TYR A 125 5.19 -6.55 -4.02
N THR A 126 6.28 -7.01 -3.40
CA THR A 126 7.20 -6.17 -2.63
C THR A 126 8.64 -6.43 -3.03
N LEU A 127 9.46 -5.40 -2.99
CA LEU A 127 10.89 -5.51 -3.26
C LEU A 127 11.67 -4.84 -2.13
N SER A 128 12.55 -5.61 -1.47
CA SER A 128 13.45 -5.06 -0.47
C SER A 128 14.62 -4.32 -1.11
N ARG A 129 15.27 -3.46 -0.35
CA ARG A 129 16.51 -2.81 -0.82
C ARG A 129 17.66 -3.78 -1.10
N ARG A 130 17.59 -5.03 -0.56
CA ARG A 130 18.58 -6.10 -0.76
C ARG A 130 18.19 -7.11 -1.83
N GLY A 131 17.05 -6.90 -2.52
CA GLY A 131 16.62 -7.72 -3.64
C GLY A 131 15.64 -8.85 -3.30
N HIS A 132 15.17 -8.96 -2.06
CA HIS A 132 14.11 -9.92 -1.75
C HIS A 132 12.82 -9.47 -2.44
N LEU A 133 12.36 -10.24 -3.37
CA LEU A 133 11.14 -10.02 -4.14
C LEU A 133 10.11 -11.07 -3.73
N PHE A 134 8.98 -10.62 -3.22
CA PHE A 134 7.89 -11.49 -2.82
C PHE A 134 6.62 -11.21 -3.62
N CYS A 135 5.85 -12.25 -3.82
CA CYS A 135 4.44 -12.20 -4.20
C CYS A 135 3.63 -12.87 -3.10
N PHE A 136 2.73 -12.09 -2.49
CA PHE A 136 1.83 -12.58 -1.46
C PHE A 136 0.41 -12.67 -1.99
N ASP A 137 -0.40 -13.54 -1.39
CA ASP A 137 -1.85 -13.42 -1.43
C ASP A 137 -2.26 -12.17 -0.64
N ALA A 138 -3.01 -11.25 -1.26
CA ALA A 138 -3.39 -9.97 -0.66
C ALA A 138 -4.29 -10.14 0.57
N THR A 139 -5.03 -11.24 0.64
CA THR A 139 -5.99 -11.50 1.71
C THR A 139 -5.35 -12.16 2.92
N SER A 140 -4.57 -13.21 2.70
CA SER A 140 -4.00 -14.04 3.76
C SER A 140 -2.57 -13.67 4.14
N GLY A 141 -1.80 -13.01 3.25
CA GLY A 141 -0.37 -12.79 3.40
C GLY A 141 0.48 -14.04 3.14
N GLU A 142 -0.13 -15.11 2.63
CA GLU A 142 0.62 -16.31 2.24
C GLU A 142 1.55 -16.00 1.06
N ILE A 143 2.79 -16.49 1.13
CA ILE A 143 3.74 -16.34 0.04
C ILE A 143 3.32 -17.26 -1.11
N ARG A 144 2.97 -16.69 -2.26
CA ARG A 144 2.73 -17.43 -3.50
C ARG A 144 4.05 -17.83 -4.15
N TRP A 145 5.02 -16.95 -4.15
CA TRP A 145 6.40 -17.19 -4.57
C TRP A 145 7.34 -16.09 -4.05
N SER A 146 8.63 -16.41 -4.02
CA SER A 146 9.69 -15.44 -3.70
C SER A 146 10.92 -15.66 -4.57
N LYS A 147 11.70 -14.61 -4.76
CA LYS A 147 12.97 -14.57 -5.47
C LYS A 147 13.94 -13.65 -4.76
N ASN A 148 15.23 -13.80 -5.05
CA ASN A 148 16.22 -12.79 -4.73
C ASN A 148 16.79 -12.22 -6.04
N VAL A 149 16.42 -10.99 -6.35
CA VAL A 149 16.79 -10.33 -7.60
C VAL A 149 18.30 -10.19 -7.76
N GLN A 150 19.01 -9.91 -6.67
CA GLN A 150 20.46 -9.79 -6.67
C GLN A 150 21.15 -11.13 -6.98
N GLU A 151 20.66 -12.23 -6.38
CA GLU A 151 21.20 -13.56 -6.60
C GLU A 151 20.86 -14.09 -8.00
N ASP A 152 19.60 -13.90 -8.43
CA ASP A 152 19.11 -14.40 -9.71
C ASP A 152 19.76 -13.73 -10.93
N THR A 153 20.13 -12.43 -10.79
CA THR A 153 20.69 -11.64 -11.91
C THR A 153 22.17 -11.35 -11.78
N ALA A 154 22.78 -11.65 -10.63
CA ALA A 154 24.13 -11.23 -10.26
C ALA A 154 24.35 -9.70 -10.33
N ALA A 155 23.28 -8.89 -10.36
CA ALA A 155 23.36 -7.45 -10.38
C ALA A 155 23.98 -6.91 -9.08
N ALA A 156 24.81 -5.88 -9.20
CA ALA A 156 25.30 -5.18 -8.03
C ALA A 156 24.14 -4.47 -7.31
N ILE A 157 24.09 -4.58 -5.98
CA ILE A 157 23.12 -3.80 -5.21
C ILE A 157 23.46 -2.31 -5.37
N PRO A 158 22.53 -1.48 -5.86
CA PRO A 158 22.78 -0.05 -6.01
C PRO A 158 23.14 0.60 -4.67
N SER A 159 23.85 1.73 -4.68
CA SER A 159 24.25 2.43 -3.45
C SER A 159 23.10 2.75 -2.50
N TRP A 160 21.90 2.99 -3.06
CA TRP A 160 20.66 3.26 -2.33
C TRP A 160 19.78 2.01 -2.12
N GLY A 161 20.29 0.82 -2.51
CA GLY A 161 19.50 -0.41 -2.59
C GLY A 161 18.56 -0.42 -3.79
N PHE A 162 17.81 -1.51 -3.95
CA PHE A 162 16.73 -1.58 -4.92
C PHE A 162 15.56 -0.74 -4.42
N SER A 163 15.29 0.40 -5.06
CA SER A 163 14.31 1.40 -4.62
C SER A 163 13.12 1.54 -5.57
N GLY A 164 13.19 0.91 -6.74
CA GLY A 164 12.10 0.93 -7.72
C GLY A 164 10.93 0.07 -7.23
N ALA A 165 9.70 0.60 -7.28
CA ALA A 165 8.52 -0.21 -7.01
C ALA A 165 8.32 -1.25 -8.12
N PRO A 166 7.89 -2.49 -7.79
CA PRO A 166 7.48 -3.47 -8.79
C PRO A 166 6.39 -2.90 -9.70
N LEU A 167 6.51 -3.07 -11.01
CA LEU A 167 5.52 -2.62 -11.98
C LEU A 167 4.86 -3.84 -12.63
N VAL A 168 3.56 -3.98 -12.44
CA VAL A 168 2.76 -4.96 -13.18
C VAL A 168 2.26 -4.32 -14.47
N HIS A 169 2.55 -4.98 -15.58
CA HIS A 169 2.05 -4.63 -16.92
C HIS A 169 1.57 -5.89 -17.61
N GLU A 170 0.29 -6.01 -17.83
CA GLU A 170 -0.36 -7.24 -18.31
C GLU A 170 0.03 -8.44 -17.43
N GLU A 171 0.65 -9.49 -18.00
CA GLU A 171 1.10 -10.68 -17.26
C GLU A 171 2.58 -10.60 -16.83
N LEU A 172 3.21 -9.41 -16.97
CA LEU A 172 4.61 -9.21 -16.62
C LEU A 172 4.76 -8.44 -15.32
N LEU A 173 5.69 -8.89 -14.48
CA LEU A 173 6.23 -8.11 -13.36
C LEU A 173 7.58 -7.55 -13.77
N VAL A 174 7.66 -6.23 -13.87
CA VAL A 174 8.88 -5.52 -14.29
C VAL A 174 9.59 -4.95 -13.06
N ILE A 175 10.86 -5.31 -12.90
CA ILE A 175 11.75 -4.84 -11.84
C ILE A 175 12.96 -4.15 -12.49
N ASN A 176 13.29 -2.97 -11.99
CA ASN A 176 14.52 -2.30 -12.38
C ASN A 176 15.66 -2.78 -11.46
N VAL A 177 16.59 -3.56 -12.02
CA VAL A 177 17.72 -4.13 -11.27
C VAL A 177 19.02 -3.36 -11.50
N GLY A 178 19.01 -2.36 -12.36
CA GLY A 178 20.22 -1.65 -12.79
C GLY A 178 21.06 -2.47 -13.77
N ASP A 179 22.11 -1.85 -14.24
CA ASP A 179 23.13 -2.51 -15.06
C ASP A 179 24.36 -2.76 -14.20
N SER A 180 24.98 -3.91 -14.36
CA SER A 180 26.28 -4.24 -13.80
C SER A 180 27.43 -3.53 -14.57
N GLY A 181 27.06 -2.67 -15.57
CA GLY A 181 27.83 -1.72 -16.35
C GLY A 181 29.21 -2.19 -16.79
#